data_4f15d67aa8a6a035c33062cddb5bd242
#
_entry.id   4f15d67aa8a6a035c33062cddb5bd242
#
_cell.length_a   1.000
_cell.length_b   1.000
_cell.length_c   1.000
_cell.angle_alpha   90.00
_cell.angle_beta   90.00
_cell.angle_gamma   90.00
#
_symmetry.space_group_name_H-M   'P 1'
#
loop_
_entity.id
_entity.type
_entity.pdbx_description
1 polymer ?
#
loop_
_entity_poly.entity_id
_entity_poly.type
_entity_poly.pdbx_seq_one_letter_code
_entity_poly.pdbx_strand_id
1 'polypeptide(L)'
;MTEGKDIAIAVRDLSKRFRKIGSVRGHTTLKSLFLRRSKPRPAPVYTEALRDVTFEVPRGAAWGIIGPNGSGKSTLLKLITGIYRPDRGEIRVRGKVASLIELGAGFHPEFSGRENVLLNGIVLGMSKREIQNRFDDIVAFSELEDFIDEPVRTYSTGMYMRLAFSIAVHVDPDVLLMDEILSVGDESFVRKCQRKIQDFRNRRKTMLIVSHDLASVERICDRALLFEHGRVVEGGEPAEVIRLYRSRVNGEGGGPGGAAEEG
;
A
#
# COMPACT_ATOMS: atom_id res chain seq x y z
N MET A 1 28.24 8.04 7.68
CA MET A 1 28.04 6.71 8.33
C MET A 1 27.25 6.96 9.61
N THR A 2 25.98 6.65 9.61
CA THR A 2 25.06 6.83 10.77
C THR A 2 25.19 5.59 11.63
N GLU A 3 26.07 5.64 12.62
CA GLU A 3 26.20 4.61 13.66
C GLU A 3 24.91 4.48 14.44
N GLY A 4 24.42 3.25 14.58
CA GLY A 4 23.59 2.84 15.73
C GLY A 4 22.09 2.96 15.63
N LYS A 5 21.45 3.37 14.53
CA LYS A 5 19.99 3.29 14.43
C LYS A 5 19.57 1.87 14.05
N ASP A 6 18.77 1.24 14.91
CA ASP A 6 18.13 -0.05 14.60
C ASP A 6 17.16 0.18 13.43
N ILE A 7 17.50 -0.33 12.23
CA ILE A 7 16.74 -0.16 11.01
C ILE A 7 15.68 -1.24 10.91
N ALA A 8 14.41 -0.84 10.79
CA ALA A 8 13.28 -1.74 10.62
C ALA A 8 13.04 -2.09 9.15
N ILE A 9 13.17 -1.10 8.24
CA ILE A 9 13.02 -1.32 6.79
C ILE A 9 14.25 -0.74 6.11
N ALA A 10 14.96 -1.57 5.33
CA ALA A 10 16.05 -1.11 4.46
C ALA A 10 15.74 -1.50 3.02
N VAL A 11 15.75 -0.51 2.14
CA VAL A 11 15.57 -0.64 0.68
C VAL A 11 16.83 -0.12 0.02
N ARG A 12 17.48 -0.93 -0.84
CA ARG A 12 18.75 -0.59 -1.48
C ARG A 12 18.73 -0.89 -2.96
N ASP A 13 18.96 0.13 -3.78
CA ASP A 13 19.09 0.07 -5.25
C ASP A 13 17.91 -0.68 -5.92
N LEU A 14 16.74 -0.51 -5.34
CA LEU A 14 15.54 -1.27 -5.70
C LEU A 14 15.00 -0.83 -7.04
N SER A 15 14.87 -1.78 -7.98
CA SER A 15 14.28 -1.55 -9.30
C SER A 15 13.26 -2.64 -9.64
N LYS A 16 12.16 -2.22 -10.28
CA LYS A 16 11.07 -3.10 -10.72
C LYS A 16 10.53 -2.72 -12.07
N ARG A 17 10.41 -3.72 -12.96
CA ARG A 17 9.82 -3.59 -14.31
C ARG A 17 8.64 -4.52 -14.45
N PHE A 18 7.64 -4.07 -15.18
CA PHE A 18 6.52 -4.90 -15.61
C PHE A 18 6.50 -4.98 -17.13
N ARG A 19 6.30 -6.18 -17.63
CA ARG A 19 6.10 -6.39 -19.07
C ARG A 19 4.76 -5.78 -19.48
N LYS A 20 4.77 -4.84 -20.43
CA LYS A 20 3.54 -4.41 -21.10
C LYS A 20 3.00 -5.60 -21.87
N ILE A 21 1.82 -6.08 -21.52
CA ILE A 21 1.07 -6.98 -22.40
C ILE A 21 0.61 -6.09 -23.55
N GLY A 22 1.37 -6.12 -24.65
CA GLY A 22 1.00 -5.40 -25.85
C GLY A 22 -0.44 -5.76 -26.19
N SER A 23 -1.26 -4.76 -26.44
CA SER A 23 -2.59 -5.00 -27.02
C SER A 23 -2.35 -5.71 -28.35
N VAL A 24 -2.51 -7.03 -28.38
CA VAL A 24 -2.70 -7.78 -29.63
C VAL A 24 -4.08 -7.36 -30.13
N ARG A 25 -4.18 -6.12 -30.63
CA ARG A 25 -5.29 -5.67 -31.45
C ARG A 25 -5.07 -6.28 -32.84
N GLY A 26 -5.46 -7.51 -32.97
CA GLY A 26 -5.61 -8.21 -34.23
C GLY A 26 -6.61 -9.31 -33.99
N HIS A 27 -7.80 -9.16 -34.51
CA HIS A 27 -8.73 -10.28 -34.63
C HIS A 27 -7.98 -11.40 -35.33
N THR A 28 -7.60 -12.44 -34.59
CA THR A 28 -6.94 -13.62 -35.14
C THR A 28 -8.00 -14.40 -35.89
N THR A 29 -8.15 -14.11 -37.19
CA THR A 29 -8.92 -14.98 -38.08
C THR A 29 -8.09 -16.23 -38.35
N LEU A 30 -8.74 -17.38 -38.49
CA LEU A 30 -8.08 -18.67 -38.81
C LEU A 30 -7.12 -18.56 -39.99
N LYS A 31 -7.40 -17.69 -40.97
CA LYS A 31 -6.51 -17.38 -42.10
C LYS A 31 -5.19 -16.73 -41.68
N SER A 32 -5.17 -15.94 -40.60
CA SER A 32 -3.94 -15.29 -40.11
C SER A 32 -3.01 -16.24 -39.37
N LEU A 33 -3.49 -17.38 -38.89
CA LEU A 33 -2.70 -18.41 -38.23
C LEU A 33 -1.83 -19.19 -39.27
N PHE A 34 -2.35 -19.43 -40.44
CA PHE A 34 -1.61 -20.13 -41.52
C PHE A 34 -0.56 -19.27 -42.24
N LEU A 35 -0.75 -17.94 -42.26
CA LEU A 35 0.18 -16.98 -42.91
C LEU A 35 1.26 -16.42 -41.95
N ARG A 36 1.29 -16.83 -40.68
CA ARG A 36 2.18 -16.28 -39.63
C ARG A 36 3.58 -16.92 -39.60
N ARG A 37 4.06 -17.43 -40.71
CA ARG A 37 5.32 -18.22 -40.76
C ARG A 37 6.59 -17.38 -40.88
N SER A 38 6.64 -16.10 -40.51
CA SER A 38 7.95 -15.42 -40.43
C SER A 38 7.93 -13.94 -40.00
N LYS A 39 6.98 -13.47 -39.18
CA LYS A 39 7.20 -12.15 -38.57
C LYS A 39 7.89 -12.33 -37.21
N PRO A 40 9.05 -11.72 -36.99
CA PRO A 40 9.71 -11.77 -35.69
C PRO A 40 8.73 -11.22 -34.62
N ARG A 41 8.64 -11.93 -33.47
CA ARG A 41 7.82 -11.45 -32.37
C ARG A 41 8.39 -10.09 -31.93
N PRO A 42 7.58 -9.03 -31.82
CA PRO A 42 8.06 -7.75 -31.35
C PRO A 42 8.69 -7.93 -29.96
N ALA A 43 9.81 -7.27 -29.74
CA ALA A 43 10.49 -7.32 -28.46
C ALA A 43 9.53 -6.91 -27.33
N PRO A 44 9.58 -7.57 -26.17
CA PRO A 44 8.71 -7.24 -25.06
C PRO A 44 9.00 -5.80 -24.59
N VAL A 45 7.97 -4.98 -24.53
CA VAL A 45 8.06 -3.63 -23.99
C VAL A 45 7.87 -3.71 -22.47
N TYR A 46 8.76 -3.07 -21.72
CA TYR A 46 8.69 -3.01 -20.27
C TYR A 46 8.36 -1.59 -19.82
N THR A 47 7.60 -1.48 -18.73
CA THR A 47 7.43 -0.24 -17.97
C THR A 47 8.21 -0.38 -16.69
N GLU A 48 9.11 0.54 -16.43
CA GLU A 48 9.82 0.61 -15.16
C GLU A 48 8.92 1.30 -14.13
N ALA A 49 8.51 0.54 -13.11
CA ALA A 49 7.69 1.04 -12.02
C ALA A 49 8.52 1.65 -10.89
N LEU A 50 9.73 1.11 -10.66
CA LEU A 50 10.72 1.64 -9.71
C LEU A 50 12.11 1.62 -10.33
N ARG A 51 12.93 2.63 -9.98
CA ARG A 51 14.27 2.85 -10.51
C ARG A 51 15.21 3.29 -9.39
N ASP A 52 16.14 2.41 -9.01
CA ASP A 52 17.25 2.68 -8.07
C ASP A 52 16.77 3.36 -6.78
N VAL A 53 15.69 2.84 -6.18
CA VAL A 53 15.11 3.38 -4.95
C VAL A 53 15.93 2.92 -3.76
N THR A 54 16.43 3.87 -2.94
CA THR A 54 17.20 3.60 -1.72
C THR A 54 16.72 4.48 -0.58
N PHE A 55 16.33 3.86 0.55
CA PHE A 55 16.02 4.53 1.82
C PHE A 55 16.03 3.55 2.99
N GLU A 56 16.11 4.08 4.21
CA GLU A 56 16.09 3.28 5.44
C GLU A 56 15.13 3.91 6.46
N VAL A 57 14.19 3.10 6.99
CA VAL A 57 13.26 3.51 8.03
C VAL A 57 13.75 2.97 9.38
N PRO A 58 14.08 3.84 10.35
CA PRO A 58 14.45 3.43 11.69
C PRO A 58 13.29 2.75 12.42
N ARG A 59 13.60 1.84 13.34
CA ARG A 59 12.58 1.23 14.21
C ARG A 59 11.86 2.32 15.01
N GLY A 60 10.54 2.21 15.11
CA GLY A 60 9.68 3.13 15.84
C GLY A 60 9.43 4.46 15.14
N ALA A 61 9.94 4.66 13.92
CA ALA A 61 9.68 5.83 13.11
C ALA A 61 8.46 5.63 12.19
N ALA A 62 7.70 6.70 11.95
CA ALA A 62 6.63 6.75 10.98
C ALA A 62 7.06 7.58 9.76
N TRP A 63 7.08 6.96 8.57
CA TRP A 63 7.45 7.61 7.32
C TRP A 63 6.28 7.65 6.35
N GLY A 64 6.09 8.82 5.73
CA GLY A 64 5.11 9.03 4.68
C GLY A 64 5.73 8.87 3.30
N ILE A 65 4.98 8.36 2.33
CA ILE A 65 5.33 8.36 0.91
C ILE A 65 4.24 9.11 0.17
N ILE A 66 4.62 10.22 -0.46
CA ILE A 66 3.73 11.06 -1.25
C ILE A 66 4.20 11.14 -2.70
N GLY A 67 3.35 11.61 -3.59
CA GLY A 67 3.64 11.78 -5.01
C GLY A 67 2.45 11.46 -5.91
N PRO A 68 2.53 11.77 -7.22
CA PRO A 68 1.43 11.60 -8.15
C PRO A 68 1.01 10.14 -8.34
N ASN A 69 -0.19 9.93 -8.91
CA ASN A 69 -0.65 8.61 -9.28
C ASN A 69 0.29 7.99 -10.31
N GLY A 70 0.55 6.68 -10.18
CA GLY A 70 1.48 5.98 -11.07
C GLY A 70 2.97 6.22 -10.78
N SER A 71 3.34 6.95 -9.71
CA SER A 71 4.74 7.16 -9.35
C SER A 71 5.46 5.94 -8.77
N GLY A 72 4.75 4.82 -8.51
CA GLY A 72 5.34 3.57 -8.03
C GLY A 72 5.11 3.25 -6.54
N LYS A 73 4.39 4.09 -5.80
CA LYS A 73 4.17 3.96 -4.34
C LYS A 73 3.57 2.60 -3.94
N SER A 74 2.44 2.20 -4.54
CA SER A 74 1.80 0.91 -4.24
C SER A 74 2.64 -0.28 -4.73
N THR A 75 3.45 -0.10 -5.80
CA THR A 75 4.42 -1.11 -6.24
C THR A 75 5.50 -1.32 -5.20
N LEU A 76 6.02 -0.24 -4.61
CA LEU A 76 7.00 -0.30 -3.53
C LEU A 76 6.45 -1.06 -2.33
N LEU A 77 5.23 -0.74 -1.88
CA LEU A 77 4.61 -1.44 -0.76
C LEU A 77 4.43 -2.95 -1.05
N LYS A 78 4.00 -3.31 -2.27
CA LYS A 78 3.87 -4.73 -2.70
C LYS A 78 5.22 -5.47 -2.77
N LEU A 79 6.31 -4.77 -2.99
CA LEU A 79 7.66 -5.34 -2.93
C LEU A 79 8.09 -5.51 -1.46
N ILE A 80 7.81 -4.55 -0.58
CA ILE A 80 8.15 -4.63 0.85
C ILE A 80 7.37 -5.77 1.54
N THR A 81 6.11 -6.01 1.14
CA THR A 81 5.30 -7.14 1.64
C THR A 81 5.69 -8.49 1.03
N GLY A 82 6.54 -8.52 0.00
CA GLY A 82 6.95 -9.74 -0.68
C GLY A 82 5.93 -10.27 -1.72
N ILE A 83 4.82 -9.53 -1.98
CA ILE A 83 3.85 -9.86 -3.06
C ILE A 83 4.55 -9.84 -4.42
N TYR A 84 5.44 -8.87 -4.63
CA TYR A 84 6.31 -8.84 -5.79
C TYR A 84 7.77 -9.11 -5.41
N ARG A 85 8.52 -9.67 -6.34
CA ARG A 85 9.98 -9.78 -6.22
C ARG A 85 10.65 -8.63 -6.97
N PRO A 86 11.70 -8.04 -6.43
CA PRO A 86 12.49 -7.03 -7.14
C PRO A 86 13.20 -7.64 -8.36
N ASP A 87 13.47 -6.82 -9.37
CA ASP A 87 14.31 -7.21 -10.51
C ASP A 87 15.78 -6.88 -10.21
N ARG A 88 16.03 -5.85 -9.39
CA ARG A 88 17.36 -5.47 -8.87
C ARG A 88 17.22 -4.90 -7.46
N GLY A 89 18.36 -4.92 -6.73
CA GLY A 89 18.43 -4.42 -5.37
C GLY A 89 17.88 -5.38 -4.33
N GLU A 90 17.79 -4.91 -3.10
CA GLU A 90 17.33 -5.72 -1.98
C GLU A 90 16.40 -4.96 -1.06
N ILE A 91 15.54 -5.71 -0.38
CA ILE A 91 14.66 -5.21 0.69
C ILE A 91 14.89 -6.09 1.92
N ARG A 92 15.12 -5.44 3.06
CA ARG A 92 15.18 -6.11 4.36
C ARG A 92 14.18 -5.48 5.30
N VAL A 93 13.30 -6.29 5.86
CA VAL A 93 12.34 -5.88 6.89
C VAL A 93 12.58 -6.72 8.14
N ARG A 94 12.67 -6.07 9.29
CA ARG A 94 12.90 -6.71 10.58
C ARG A 94 11.64 -6.65 11.45
N GLY A 95 11.19 -7.80 11.91
CA GLY A 95 10.01 -7.94 12.76
C GLY A 95 8.76 -8.38 12.00
N LYS A 96 7.65 -8.46 12.74
CA LYS A 96 6.35 -8.87 12.23
C LYS A 96 5.73 -7.74 11.42
N VAL A 97 5.39 -8.01 10.16
CA VAL A 97 4.78 -7.01 9.25
C VAL A 97 3.27 -7.22 9.21
N ALA A 98 2.51 -6.16 9.42
CA ALA A 98 1.10 -6.12 9.03
C ALA A 98 0.91 -5.13 7.89
N SER A 99 0.14 -5.54 6.89
CA SER A 99 -0.16 -4.73 5.71
C SER A 99 -1.65 -4.46 5.64
N LEU A 100 -2.01 -3.19 5.53
CA LEU A 100 -3.38 -2.76 5.25
C LEU A 100 -3.63 -2.53 3.75
N ILE A 101 -2.71 -2.98 2.88
CA ILE A 101 -2.77 -2.74 1.42
C ILE A 101 -3.88 -3.56 0.76
N GLU A 102 -4.02 -4.80 1.19
CA GLU A 102 -4.98 -5.76 0.64
C GLU A 102 -5.86 -6.30 1.77
N LEU A 103 -6.64 -5.39 2.39
CA LEU A 103 -7.56 -5.77 3.47
C LEU A 103 -8.56 -6.83 2.99
N GLY A 104 -8.68 -7.90 3.78
CA GLY A 104 -9.55 -9.03 3.45
C GLY A 104 -8.98 -9.97 2.38
N ALA A 105 -7.74 -9.75 1.90
CA ALA A 105 -7.08 -10.75 1.08
C ALA A 105 -6.99 -12.08 1.86
N GLY A 106 -7.53 -13.14 1.24
CA GLY A 106 -7.62 -14.45 1.88
C GLY A 106 -8.93 -14.73 2.62
N PHE A 107 -9.90 -13.82 2.62
CA PHE A 107 -11.25 -14.15 3.06
C PHE A 107 -11.89 -15.19 2.13
N HIS A 108 -12.48 -16.20 2.72
CA HIS A 108 -13.25 -17.20 1.98
C HIS A 108 -14.73 -16.83 1.99
N PRO A 109 -15.36 -16.61 0.82
CA PRO A 109 -16.73 -16.09 0.75
C PRO A 109 -17.78 -16.95 1.45
N GLU A 110 -17.62 -18.27 1.43
CA GLU A 110 -18.57 -19.21 2.03
C GLU A 110 -18.35 -19.42 3.54
N PHE A 111 -17.24 -18.93 4.09
CA PHE A 111 -16.97 -19.01 5.52
C PHE A 111 -17.64 -17.85 6.26
N SER A 112 -18.04 -18.12 7.50
CA SER A 112 -18.54 -17.09 8.42
C SER A 112 -17.47 -16.03 8.72
N GLY A 113 -17.91 -14.88 9.26
CA GLY A 113 -16.98 -13.88 9.77
C GLY A 113 -16.02 -14.46 10.81
N ARG A 114 -16.52 -15.31 11.71
CA ARG A 114 -15.74 -16.02 12.74
C ARG A 114 -14.61 -16.87 12.12
N GLU A 115 -14.95 -17.68 11.14
CA GLU A 115 -13.96 -18.51 10.44
C GLU A 115 -12.95 -17.68 9.66
N ASN A 116 -13.39 -16.57 9.06
CA ASN A 116 -12.50 -15.63 8.38
C ASN A 116 -11.58 -14.88 9.35
N VAL A 117 -12.02 -14.55 10.57
CA VAL A 117 -11.11 -14.03 11.61
C VAL A 117 -9.98 -15.01 11.89
N LEU A 118 -10.29 -16.31 12.03
CA LEU A 118 -9.27 -17.33 12.25
C LEU A 118 -8.34 -17.47 11.05
N LEU A 119 -8.91 -17.61 9.84
CA LEU A 119 -8.16 -17.82 8.61
C LEU A 119 -7.23 -16.63 8.33
N ASN A 120 -7.78 -15.42 8.35
CA ASN A 120 -7.04 -14.21 8.03
C ASN A 120 -6.03 -13.84 9.12
N GLY A 121 -6.37 -14.07 10.39
CA GLY A 121 -5.42 -13.90 11.50
C GLY A 121 -4.17 -14.78 11.34
N ILE A 122 -4.34 -16.06 10.91
CA ILE A 122 -3.21 -16.95 10.59
C ILE A 122 -2.40 -16.42 9.40
N VAL A 123 -3.06 -15.99 8.32
CA VAL A 123 -2.40 -15.42 7.15
C VAL A 123 -1.57 -14.18 7.52
N LEU A 124 -2.07 -13.36 8.43
CA LEU A 124 -1.37 -12.19 8.97
C LEU A 124 -0.33 -12.53 10.04
N GLY A 125 -0.09 -13.83 10.31
CA GLY A 125 0.97 -14.30 11.19
C GLY A 125 0.62 -14.31 12.68
N MET A 126 -0.66 -14.36 13.04
CA MET A 126 -1.09 -14.64 14.41
C MET A 126 -1.11 -16.17 14.67
N SER A 127 -0.74 -16.57 15.86
CA SER A 127 -1.00 -17.92 16.33
C SER A 127 -2.49 -18.12 16.65
N LYS A 128 -2.97 -19.37 16.62
CA LYS A 128 -4.34 -19.71 17.04
C LYS A 128 -4.69 -19.13 18.42
N ARG A 129 -3.76 -19.21 19.37
CA ARG A 129 -3.96 -18.72 20.73
C ARG A 129 -4.09 -17.18 20.78
N GLU A 130 -3.29 -16.47 20.01
CA GLU A 130 -3.40 -15.00 19.90
C GLU A 130 -4.75 -14.61 19.31
N ILE A 131 -5.22 -15.31 18.27
CA ILE A 131 -6.52 -15.05 17.65
C ILE A 131 -7.65 -15.29 18.66
N GLN A 132 -7.63 -16.42 19.36
CA GLN A 132 -8.64 -16.74 20.38
C GLN A 132 -8.68 -15.67 21.49
N ASN A 133 -7.52 -15.25 21.98
CA ASN A 133 -7.44 -14.24 23.04
C ASN A 133 -7.89 -12.84 22.59
N ARG A 134 -7.90 -12.56 21.30
CA ARG A 134 -8.27 -11.23 20.72
C ARG A 134 -9.58 -11.27 19.95
N PHE A 135 -10.23 -12.44 19.90
CA PHE A 135 -11.41 -12.62 19.06
C PHE A 135 -12.52 -11.64 19.42
N ASP A 136 -12.87 -11.54 20.69
CA ASP A 136 -13.93 -10.65 21.17
C ASP A 136 -13.58 -9.18 20.92
N ASP A 137 -12.32 -8.79 21.09
CA ASP A 137 -11.83 -7.43 20.77
C ASP A 137 -11.94 -7.12 19.26
N ILE A 138 -11.62 -8.11 18.41
CA ILE A 138 -11.74 -7.98 16.94
C ILE A 138 -13.19 -7.78 16.55
N VAL A 139 -14.08 -8.61 17.08
CA VAL A 139 -15.53 -8.55 16.79
C VAL A 139 -16.11 -7.23 17.28
N ALA A 140 -15.87 -6.84 18.53
CA ALA A 140 -16.32 -5.58 19.10
C ALA A 140 -15.73 -4.35 18.35
N PHE A 141 -14.50 -4.43 17.86
CA PHE A 141 -13.94 -3.37 17.05
C PHE A 141 -14.63 -3.26 15.70
N SER A 142 -15.00 -4.38 15.07
CA SER A 142 -15.69 -4.40 13.78
C SER A 142 -17.16 -3.96 13.86
N GLU A 143 -17.77 -4.03 15.04
CA GLU A 143 -19.21 -3.81 15.30
C GLU A 143 -20.07 -4.75 14.43
N LEU A 144 -19.69 -6.02 14.38
CA LEU A 144 -20.35 -7.06 13.57
C LEU A 144 -20.83 -8.24 14.45
N GLU A 145 -21.10 -8.00 15.73
CA GLU A 145 -21.49 -9.01 16.70
C GLU A 145 -22.67 -9.84 16.18
N ASP A 146 -23.70 -9.18 15.64
CA ASP A 146 -24.92 -9.83 15.14
C ASP A 146 -24.71 -10.58 13.81
N PHE A 147 -23.61 -10.33 13.11
CA PHE A 147 -23.34 -10.90 11.78
C PHE A 147 -22.14 -11.84 11.76
N ILE A 148 -21.41 -11.99 12.86
CA ILE A 148 -20.11 -12.68 12.87
C ILE A 148 -20.21 -14.15 12.48
N ASP A 149 -21.34 -14.77 12.69
CA ASP A 149 -21.60 -16.17 12.36
C ASP A 149 -22.22 -16.36 10.95
N GLU A 150 -22.51 -15.28 10.24
CA GLU A 150 -23.02 -15.30 8.87
C GLU A 150 -21.86 -15.40 7.85
N PRO A 151 -22.10 -16.05 6.68
CA PRO A 151 -21.09 -16.11 5.61
C PRO A 151 -20.73 -14.73 5.07
N VAL A 152 -19.43 -14.44 4.90
CA VAL A 152 -18.97 -13.09 4.47
C VAL A 152 -19.42 -12.69 3.06
N ARG A 153 -19.88 -13.64 2.22
CA ARG A 153 -20.53 -13.31 0.93
C ARG A 153 -21.83 -12.51 1.10
N THR A 154 -22.44 -12.54 2.27
CA THR A 154 -23.66 -11.76 2.60
C THR A 154 -23.34 -10.38 3.13
N TYR A 155 -22.06 -10.08 3.43
CA TYR A 155 -21.64 -8.81 3.97
C TYR A 155 -21.70 -7.71 2.90
N SER A 156 -22.11 -6.51 3.34
CA SER A 156 -21.87 -5.31 2.53
C SER A 156 -20.37 -5.05 2.40
N THR A 157 -19.96 -4.27 1.39
CA THR A 157 -18.56 -3.85 1.24
C THR A 157 -18.01 -3.21 2.52
N GLY A 158 -18.85 -2.38 3.20
CA GLY A 158 -18.50 -1.75 4.47
C GLY A 158 -18.22 -2.78 5.57
N MET A 159 -19.14 -3.75 5.77
CA MET A 159 -18.97 -4.83 6.77
C MET A 159 -17.72 -5.66 6.50
N TYR A 160 -17.50 -6.05 5.24
CA TYR A 160 -16.31 -6.77 4.80
C TYR A 160 -15.02 -6.05 5.18
N MET A 161 -14.95 -4.76 4.85
CA MET A 161 -13.77 -3.94 5.12
C MET A 161 -13.59 -3.66 6.62
N ARG A 162 -14.69 -3.46 7.38
CA ARG A 162 -14.64 -3.29 8.83
C ARG A 162 -14.05 -4.53 9.51
N LEU A 163 -14.48 -5.73 9.13
CA LEU A 163 -13.92 -6.98 9.67
C LEU A 163 -12.44 -7.12 9.31
N ALA A 164 -12.09 -6.93 8.05
CA ALA A 164 -10.72 -7.05 7.56
C ALA A 164 -9.75 -6.08 8.26
N PHE A 165 -10.16 -4.82 8.42
CA PHE A 165 -9.38 -3.82 9.16
C PHE A 165 -9.24 -4.20 10.64
N SER A 166 -10.33 -4.66 11.27
CA SER A 166 -10.35 -5.07 12.68
C SER A 166 -9.33 -6.20 12.94
N ILE A 167 -9.27 -7.20 12.08
CA ILE A 167 -8.28 -8.26 12.21
C ILE A 167 -6.86 -7.68 12.09
N ALA A 168 -6.61 -6.90 11.04
CA ALA A 168 -5.28 -6.40 10.73
C ALA A 168 -4.69 -5.50 11.84
N VAL A 169 -5.51 -4.67 12.49
CA VAL A 169 -5.04 -3.80 13.58
C VAL A 169 -4.90 -4.51 14.93
N HIS A 170 -5.37 -5.77 15.03
CA HIS A 170 -5.15 -6.59 16.22
C HIS A 170 -3.95 -7.56 16.09
N VAL A 171 -3.24 -7.54 14.95
CA VAL A 171 -2.02 -8.35 14.74
C VAL A 171 -0.87 -7.94 15.66
N ASP A 172 -0.86 -6.70 16.17
CA ASP A 172 0.24 -6.07 16.93
C ASP A 172 1.60 -6.18 16.22
N PRO A 173 1.76 -5.54 15.06
CA PRO A 173 2.96 -5.64 14.25
C PRO A 173 4.13 -4.85 14.83
N ASP A 174 5.36 -5.20 14.39
CA ASP A 174 6.55 -4.35 14.53
C ASP A 174 6.60 -3.26 13.44
N VAL A 175 6.11 -3.62 12.25
CA VAL A 175 6.07 -2.76 11.05
C VAL A 175 4.66 -2.76 10.48
N LEU A 176 4.06 -1.58 10.37
CA LEU A 176 2.74 -1.37 9.77
C LEU A 176 2.89 -0.68 8.41
N LEU A 177 2.37 -1.32 7.37
CA LEU A 177 2.33 -0.78 6.01
C LEU A 177 0.91 -0.37 5.67
N MET A 178 0.71 0.88 5.23
CA MET A 178 -0.61 1.43 4.91
C MET A 178 -0.62 2.07 3.52
N ASP A 179 -1.69 1.80 2.74
CA ASP A 179 -1.96 2.42 1.44
C ASP A 179 -3.36 3.02 1.48
N GLU A 180 -3.49 4.34 1.56
CA GLU A 180 -4.72 5.15 1.42
C GLU A 180 -6.00 4.71 2.17
N ILE A 181 -6.00 3.61 2.91
CA ILE A 181 -7.19 2.89 3.37
C ILE A 181 -7.73 3.42 4.72
N LEU A 182 -7.63 4.72 4.98
CA LEU A 182 -8.27 5.29 6.19
C LEU A 182 -9.74 5.70 5.99
N SER A 183 -10.30 5.49 4.80
CA SER A 183 -11.69 5.85 4.47
C SER A 183 -12.60 4.62 4.38
N VAL A 184 -12.43 3.67 5.32
CA VAL A 184 -13.22 2.43 5.36
C VAL A 184 -14.42 2.59 6.29
N GLY A 185 -15.63 2.28 5.79
CA GLY A 185 -16.85 2.34 6.57
C GLY A 185 -17.44 3.74 6.67
N ASP A 186 -18.25 3.95 7.68
CA ASP A 186 -18.84 5.25 7.99
C ASP A 186 -17.87 6.15 8.77
N GLU A 187 -18.26 7.41 8.96
CA GLU A 187 -17.42 8.41 9.65
C GLU A 187 -17.05 8.01 11.09
N SER A 188 -17.93 7.27 11.78
CA SER A 188 -17.68 6.79 13.13
C SER A 188 -16.57 5.75 13.17
N PHE A 189 -16.59 4.82 12.23
CA PHE A 189 -15.58 3.79 12.08
C PHE A 189 -14.24 4.36 11.60
N VAL A 190 -14.25 5.33 10.67
CA VAL A 190 -13.05 6.06 10.26
C VAL A 190 -12.35 6.71 11.47
N ARG A 191 -13.11 7.37 12.35
CA ARG A 191 -12.54 7.94 13.59
C ARG A 191 -11.94 6.87 14.52
N LYS A 192 -12.56 5.68 14.58
CA LYS A 192 -12.07 4.54 15.36
C LYS A 192 -10.75 4.00 14.78
N CYS A 193 -10.65 3.88 13.46
CA CYS A 193 -9.43 3.53 12.74
C CYS A 193 -8.30 4.53 13.01
N GLN A 194 -8.57 5.82 12.90
CA GLN A 194 -7.59 6.88 13.15
C GLN A 194 -7.05 6.84 14.58
N ARG A 195 -7.92 6.61 15.58
CA ARG A 195 -7.49 6.42 16.98
C ARG A 195 -6.56 5.23 17.14
N LYS A 196 -6.85 4.11 16.47
CA LYS A 196 -6.01 2.91 16.53
C LYS A 196 -4.64 3.14 15.88
N ILE A 197 -4.57 3.88 14.79
CA ILE A 197 -3.30 4.26 14.15
C ILE A 197 -2.52 5.21 15.06
N GLN A 198 -3.18 6.16 15.70
CA GLN A 198 -2.52 7.04 16.67
C GLN A 198 -1.97 6.25 17.88
N ASP A 199 -2.66 5.19 18.32
CA ASP A 199 -2.14 4.29 19.36
C ASP A 199 -0.86 3.57 18.89
N PHE A 200 -0.80 3.05 17.66
CA PHE A 200 0.44 2.50 17.11
C PHE A 200 1.57 3.51 17.09
N ARG A 201 1.27 4.76 16.72
CA ARG A 201 2.24 5.86 16.73
C ARG A 201 2.78 6.13 18.14
N ASN A 202 1.89 6.20 19.12
CA ASN A 202 2.24 6.44 20.53
C ASN A 202 3.09 5.30 21.10
N ARG A 203 2.82 4.06 20.67
CA ARG A 203 3.58 2.86 21.05
C ARG A 203 4.88 2.70 20.27
N ARG A 204 5.29 3.69 19.47
CA ARG A 204 6.52 3.66 18.68
C ARG A 204 6.61 2.47 17.72
N LYS A 205 5.49 2.03 17.14
CA LYS A 205 5.52 1.06 16.05
C LYS A 205 6.12 1.70 14.81
N THR A 206 6.90 0.93 14.04
CA THR A 206 7.40 1.43 12.74
C THR A 206 6.26 1.49 11.74
N MET A 207 6.12 2.60 11.03
CA MET A 207 5.01 2.79 10.09
C MET A 207 5.53 3.33 8.76
N LEU A 208 5.04 2.76 7.66
CA LEU A 208 5.25 3.28 6.31
C LEU A 208 3.89 3.52 5.66
N ILE A 209 3.58 4.78 5.42
CA ILE A 209 2.25 5.26 5.03
C ILE A 209 2.30 5.86 3.63
N VAL A 210 1.58 5.28 2.69
CA VAL A 210 1.29 5.92 1.40
C VAL A 210 -0.05 6.63 1.51
N SER A 211 -0.09 7.92 1.22
CA SER A 211 -1.34 8.68 1.29
C SER A 211 -1.34 9.88 0.34
N HIS A 212 -2.51 10.23 -0.19
CA HIS A 212 -2.75 11.54 -0.82
C HIS A 212 -3.27 12.57 0.20
N ASP A 213 -3.70 12.14 1.39
CA ASP A 213 -4.03 13.04 2.49
C ASP A 213 -2.75 13.59 3.12
N LEU A 214 -2.28 14.68 2.54
CA LEU A 214 -1.05 15.35 2.96
C LEU A 214 -1.12 15.84 4.41
N ALA A 215 -2.32 16.23 4.89
CA ALA A 215 -2.51 16.67 6.28
C ALA A 215 -2.31 15.50 7.26
N SER A 216 -2.78 14.31 6.93
CA SER A 216 -2.50 13.11 7.73
C SER A 216 -1.03 12.73 7.72
N VAL A 217 -0.34 12.84 6.57
CA VAL A 217 1.12 12.61 6.49
C VAL A 217 1.88 13.59 7.40
N GLU A 218 1.54 14.88 7.32
CA GLU A 218 2.18 15.92 8.15
C GLU A 218 1.97 15.69 9.65
N ARG A 219 0.77 15.24 10.03
CA ARG A 219 0.41 14.99 11.44
C ARG A 219 1.03 13.73 12.03
N ILE A 220 1.15 12.65 11.24
CA ILE A 220 1.49 11.31 11.75
C ILE A 220 2.96 10.99 11.53
N CYS A 221 3.59 11.44 10.44
CA CYS A 221 4.89 10.99 10.01
C CYS A 221 6.02 11.85 10.58
N ASP A 222 7.15 11.22 10.91
CA ASP A 222 8.40 11.91 11.30
C ASP A 222 9.16 12.42 10.08
N ARG A 223 9.02 11.74 8.95
CA ARG A 223 9.64 12.09 7.66
C ARG A 223 8.70 11.72 6.52
N ALA A 224 8.91 12.36 5.38
CA ALA A 224 8.24 12.01 4.14
C ALA A 224 9.24 11.79 3.00
N LEU A 225 8.86 10.96 2.03
CA LEU A 225 9.55 10.74 0.77
C LEU A 225 8.64 11.18 -0.38
N LEU A 226 9.17 11.99 -1.28
CA LEU A 226 8.51 12.34 -2.54
C LEU A 226 8.89 11.33 -3.62
N PHE A 227 7.89 10.66 -4.16
CA PHE A 227 8.03 9.72 -5.26
C PHE A 227 7.54 10.32 -6.58
N GLU A 228 8.39 10.33 -7.60
CA GLU A 228 8.05 10.71 -8.98
C GLU A 228 8.71 9.75 -9.96
N HIS A 229 7.96 9.29 -10.95
CA HIS A 229 8.47 8.44 -12.05
C HIS A 229 9.30 7.22 -11.58
N GLY A 230 8.89 6.60 -10.48
CA GLY A 230 9.53 5.42 -9.92
C GLY A 230 10.81 5.70 -9.12
N ARG A 231 11.10 6.93 -8.75
CA ARG A 231 12.27 7.35 -7.98
C ARG A 231 11.89 8.11 -6.72
N VAL A 232 12.74 8.07 -5.73
CA VAL A 232 12.72 9.04 -4.62
C VAL A 232 13.40 10.31 -5.11
N VAL A 233 12.64 11.40 -5.13
CA VAL A 233 13.13 12.71 -5.59
C VAL A 233 13.65 13.53 -4.42
N GLU A 234 12.97 13.44 -3.28
CA GLU A 234 13.31 14.18 -2.07
C GLU A 234 12.88 13.41 -0.83
N GLY A 235 13.56 13.62 0.29
CA GLY A 235 13.22 13.04 1.58
C GLY A 235 13.59 13.98 2.72
N GLY A 236 12.63 14.31 3.58
CA GLY A 236 12.85 15.29 4.64
C GLY A 236 11.72 15.37 5.63
N GLU A 237 11.60 16.53 6.28
CA GLU A 237 10.45 16.86 7.10
C GLU A 237 9.16 16.88 6.28
N PRO A 238 8.04 16.34 6.79
CA PRO A 238 6.81 16.24 6.02
C PRO A 238 6.35 17.57 5.43
N ALA A 239 6.38 18.65 6.22
CA ALA A 239 5.97 19.98 5.76
C ALA A 239 6.82 20.51 4.58
N GLU A 240 8.13 20.22 4.55
CA GLU A 240 9.03 20.63 3.47
C GLU A 240 8.78 19.83 2.21
N VAL A 241 8.68 18.51 2.33
CA VAL A 241 8.42 17.61 1.20
C VAL A 241 7.04 17.88 0.59
N ILE A 242 6.03 18.17 1.42
CA ILE A 242 4.68 18.54 0.97
C ILE A 242 4.70 19.88 0.21
N ARG A 243 5.43 20.88 0.70
CA ARG A 243 5.58 22.17 -0.01
C ARG A 243 6.20 21.97 -1.38
N LEU A 244 7.27 21.17 -1.45
CA LEU A 244 7.92 20.84 -2.73
C LEU A 244 6.96 20.13 -3.68
N TYR A 245 6.22 19.15 -3.20
CA TYR A 245 5.23 18.44 -4.01
C TYR A 245 4.16 19.38 -4.57
N ARG A 246 3.58 20.25 -3.71
CA ARG A 246 2.59 21.26 -4.14
C ARG A 246 3.14 22.23 -5.17
N SER A 247 4.38 22.70 -5.02
CA SER A 247 5.00 23.61 -5.98
C SER A 247 5.18 22.99 -7.36
N ARG A 248 5.50 21.69 -7.41
CA ARG A 248 5.65 20.93 -8.67
C ARG A 248 4.31 20.70 -9.37
N VAL A 249 3.28 20.29 -8.61
CA VAL A 249 1.93 20.10 -9.15
C VAL A 249 1.35 21.42 -9.70
N ASN A 250 1.58 22.55 -9.02
CA ASN A 250 1.10 23.86 -9.46
C ASN A 250 1.95 24.44 -10.61
N GLY A 251 3.22 24.10 -10.71
CA GLY A 251 4.13 24.52 -11.79
C GLY A 251 3.90 23.80 -13.11
N GLU A 252 3.46 22.53 -13.08
CA GLU A 252 3.11 21.77 -14.29
C GLU A 252 1.74 22.16 -14.87
N GLY A 253 0.88 22.86 -14.10
CA GLY A 253 -0.41 23.39 -14.57
C GLY A 253 -0.34 24.71 -15.34
N GLY A 254 0.85 25.33 -15.42
CA GLY A 254 1.08 26.64 -16.10
C GLY A 254 1.73 26.49 -17.47
N GLY A 255 1.24 25.62 -18.36
CA GLY A 255 1.63 25.62 -19.76
C GLY A 255 1.01 26.83 -20.48
N PRO A 256 1.74 27.55 -21.39
CA PRO A 256 1.25 28.73 -22.07
C PRO A 256 0.26 28.31 -23.17
N GLY A 257 -1.02 28.44 -22.86
CA GLY A 257 -2.11 28.22 -23.80
C GLY A 257 -3.07 29.39 -23.78
N GLY A 258 -2.84 30.39 -24.64
CA GLY A 258 -3.84 31.42 -24.84
C GLY A 258 -3.30 32.82 -25.21
N ALA A 259 -2.43 32.94 -26.19
CA ALA A 259 -2.37 34.16 -26.95
C ALA A 259 -3.48 34.08 -27.99
N ALA A 260 -4.60 34.74 -27.72
CA ALA A 260 -5.64 34.99 -28.69
C ALA A 260 -5.08 35.89 -29.79
N GLU A 261 -5.11 35.46 -31.01
CA GLU A 261 -5.09 36.31 -32.18
C GLU A 261 -6.42 37.05 -32.26
N GLU A 262 -6.41 38.35 -31.94
CA GLU A 262 -7.32 39.33 -32.52
C GLU A 262 -6.60 40.01 -33.68
N GLY A 263 -7.16 39.85 -34.84
CA GLY A 263 -6.74 40.52 -36.08
C GLY A 263 -7.68 40.15 -37.22
#